data_08a5157bec3df8e231235c19d92496f5
#
_entry.id   08a5157bec3df8e231235c19d92496f5
#
_cell.length_a   1.000
_cell.length_b   1.000
_cell.length_c   1.000
_cell.angle_alpha   90.00
_cell.angle_beta   90.00
_cell.angle_gamma   90.00
#
_symmetry.space_group_name_H-M   'P 1'
#
loop_
_entity.id
_entity.type
_entity.pdbx_description
1 polymer ?
#
loop_
_entity_poly.entity_id
_entity_poly.type
_entity_poly.pdbx_seq_one_letter_code
_entity_poly.pdbx_strand_id
1 'polypeptide(L)'
;MAKVVFTTNVQRHVGCPDAMAGGHTVREVLDNVFARNPQARGYVLDDQSALRKHMTIFVDGQMIRDRTRLADAVTKNSTIYVFQALSGG
;
A
#
# COMPACT_ATOMS: atom_id res chain seq x y z
N MET A 1 -1.71 -3.99 -15.09
CA MET A 1 -1.80 -4.10 -13.63
C MET A 1 -0.70 -3.28 -12.98
N ALA A 2 -1.02 -2.63 -11.89
CA ALA A 2 0.00 -1.92 -11.14
C ALA A 2 0.79 -2.92 -10.28
N LYS A 3 2.05 -2.60 -10.03
CA LYS A 3 2.90 -3.41 -9.17
C LYS A 3 2.88 -2.83 -7.75
N VAL A 4 2.72 -3.69 -6.75
CA VAL A 4 2.78 -3.29 -5.35
C VAL A 4 4.00 -3.94 -4.71
N VAL A 5 4.86 -3.13 -4.13
CA VAL A 5 6.08 -3.59 -3.48
C VAL A 5 5.99 -3.26 -2.00
N PHE A 6 6.16 -4.28 -1.17
CA PHE A 6 6.26 -4.10 0.28
C PHE A 6 7.74 -4.18 0.64
N THR A 7 8.22 -3.17 1.36
CA THR A 7 9.63 -3.16 1.74
C THR A 7 9.94 -4.27 2.73
N THR A 8 11.23 -4.54 2.92
CA THR A 8 11.68 -5.63 3.77
C THR A 8 11.08 -5.59 5.17
N ASN A 9 11.02 -4.40 5.78
CA ASN A 9 10.46 -4.27 7.12
C ASN A 9 8.99 -4.68 7.17
N VAL A 10 8.22 -4.27 6.17
CA VAL A 10 6.81 -4.64 6.12
C VAL A 10 6.67 -6.13 5.88
N GLN A 11 7.46 -6.69 4.96
CA GLN A 11 7.40 -8.12 4.67
C GLN A 11 7.73 -9.00 5.86
N ARG A 12 8.62 -8.55 6.74
CA ARG A 12 8.94 -9.30 7.96
C ARG A 12 7.73 -9.50 8.85
N HIS A 13 6.81 -8.54 8.82
CA HIS A 13 5.64 -8.58 9.70
C HIS A 13 4.43 -9.24 9.05
N VAL A 14 4.29 -9.12 7.73
CA VAL A 14 3.06 -9.57 7.07
C VAL A 14 3.27 -10.72 6.10
N GLY A 15 4.50 -11.00 5.71
CA GLY A 15 4.78 -12.08 4.77
C GLY A 15 4.10 -11.88 3.42
N CYS A 16 3.91 -10.66 2.98
CA CYS A 16 3.20 -10.36 1.75
C CYS A 16 4.21 -10.08 0.64
N PRO A 17 4.31 -10.97 -0.37
CA PRO A 17 5.25 -10.74 -1.46
C PRO A 17 4.81 -9.60 -2.34
N ASP A 18 5.71 -9.14 -3.21
CA ASP A 18 5.35 -8.19 -4.25
C ASP A 18 4.21 -8.77 -5.07
N ALA A 19 3.28 -7.92 -5.46
CA ALA A 19 2.08 -8.38 -6.16
C ALA A 19 1.73 -7.45 -7.30
N MET A 20 1.01 -8.01 -8.28
CA MET A 20 0.42 -7.23 -9.35
C MET A 20 -1.09 -7.25 -9.17
N ALA A 21 -1.73 -6.10 -9.31
CA ALA A 21 -3.18 -6.02 -9.15
C ALA A 21 -3.75 -4.90 -10.02
N GLY A 22 -5.00 -5.05 -10.40
CA GLY A 22 -5.71 -4.04 -11.18
C GLY A 22 -6.32 -2.97 -10.30
N GLY A 23 -6.62 -1.82 -10.90
CA GLY A 23 -7.28 -0.72 -10.22
C GLY A 23 -6.85 0.61 -10.80
N HIS A 24 -7.66 1.63 -10.57
CA HIS A 24 -7.40 2.98 -11.05
C HIS A 24 -6.95 3.91 -9.91
N THR A 25 -7.06 3.46 -8.68
CA THR A 25 -6.62 4.21 -7.52
C THR A 25 -5.81 3.30 -6.61
N VAL A 26 -5.04 3.91 -5.70
CA VAL A 26 -4.30 3.15 -4.70
C VAL A 26 -5.26 2.25 -3.91
N ARG A 27 -6.43 2.78 -3.54
CA ARG A 27 -7.46 2.01 -2.82
C ARG A 27 -7.82 0.72 -3.55
N GLU A 28 -8.14 0.83 -4.83
CA GLU A 28 -8.59 -0.34 -5.60
C GLU A 28 -7.49 -1.38 -5.72
N VAL A 29 -6.28 -0.93 -6.02
CA VAL A 29 -5.16 -1.85 -6.15
C VAL A 29 -4.86 -2.56 -4.83
N LEU A 30 -4.82 -1.82 -3.73
CA LEU A 30 -4.55 -2.42 -2.43
C LEU A 30 -5.67 -3.35 -1.97
N ASP A 31 -6.93 -2.99 -2.23
CA ASP A 31 -8.03 -3.89 -1.90
C ASP A 31 -7.89 -5.23 -2.62
N ASN A 32 -7.47 -5.21 -3.87
CA ASN A 32 -7.25 -6.44 -4.62
C ASN A 32 -6.08 -7.25 -4.08
N VAL A 33 -5.00 -6.59 -3.67
CA VAL A 33 -3.86 -7.29 -3.06
C VAL A 33 -4.25 -7.89 -1.72
N PHE A 34 -4.96 -7.13 -0.89
CA PHE A 34 -5.34 -7.60 0.45
C PHE A 34 -6.44 -8.66 0.42
N ALA A 35 -7.21 -8.75 -0.67
CA ALA A 35 -8.15 -9.86 -0.83
C ALA A 35 -7.42 -11.20 -0.87
N ARG A 36 -6.20 -11.22 -1.38
CA ARG A 36 -5.35 -12.42 -1.42
C ARG A 36 -4.45 -12.56 -0.21
N ASN A 37 -4.21 -11.46 0.49
CA ASN A 37 -3.29 -11.42 1.63
C ASN A 37 -3.95 -10.65 2.78
N PRO A 38 -5.03 -11.20 3.35
CA PRO A 38 -5.81 -10.46 4.35
C PRO A 38 -5.01 -10.10 5.60
N GLN A 39 -3.96 -10.85 5.91
CA GLN A 39 -3.11 -10.55 7.05
C GLN A 39 -2.35 -9.23 6.89
N ALA A 40 -2.12 -8.80 5.65
CA ALA A 40 -1.38 -7.57 5.40
C ALA A 40 -2.25 -6.33 5.59
N ARG A 41 -3.56 -6.45 5.41
CA ARG A 41 -4.45 -5.32 5.50
C ARG A 41 -4.37 -4.61 6.85
N GLY A 42 -4.48 -5.36 7.93
CA GLY A 42 -4.49 -4.78 9.27
C GLY A 42 -3.18 -4.15 9.68
N TYR A 43 -2.10 -4.54 9.04
CA TYR A 43 -0.80 -3.92 9.30
C TYR A 43 -0.65 -2.58 8.62
N VAL A 44 -1.22 -2.43 7.43
CA VAL A 44 -1.09 -1.24 6.59
C VAL A 44 -2.22 -0.24 6.84
N LEU A 45 -3.43 -0.74 7.02
CA LEU A 45 -4.63 0.09 7.16
C LEU A 45 -5.25 -0.08 8.54
N ASP A 46 -5.89 0.99 9.02
CA ASP A 46 -6.58 0.94 10.30
C ASP A 46 -8.02 0.43 10.14
N ASP A 47 -8.80 0.50 11.21
CA ASP A 47 -10.18 -0.01 11.24
C ASP A 47 -11.09 0.69 10.22
N GLN A 48 -10.75 1.89 9.84
CA GLN A 48 -11.52 2.66 8.87
C GLN A 48 -10.93 2.60 7.48
N SER A 49 -9.98 1.69 7.28
CA SER A 49 -9.29 1.48 6.02
C SER A 49 -8.48 2.69 5.57
N ALA A 50 -8.09 3.54 6.51
CA ALA A 50 -7.16 4.63 6.25
C ALA A 50 -5.74 4.14 6.51
N LEU A 51 -4.77 4.80 5.89
CA LEU A 51 -3.36 4.43 6.07
C LEU A 51 -2.93 4.72 7.51
N ARG A 52 -2.31 3.74 8.17
CA ARG A 52 -1.84 3.92 9.54
C ARG A 52 -0.73 4.97 9.60
N LYS A 53 -0.60 5.62 10.76
CA LYS A 53 0.36 6.73 10.96
C LYS A 53 1.79 6.36 10.61
N HIS A 54 2.20 5.15 10.95
CA HIS A 54 3.59 4.71 10.76
C HIS A 54 3.83 4.14 9.36
N MET A 55 2.82 4.13 8.52
CA MET A 55 2.93 3.62 7.16
C MET A 55 2.96 4.76 6.16
N THR A 56 3.65 4.54 5.06
CA THR A 56 3.77 5.50 3.97
C THR A 56 3.64 4.75 2.65
N ILE A 57 3.04 5.41 1.67
CA ILE A 57 2.88 4.86 0.33
C ILE A 57 3.40 5.87 -0.68
N PHE A 58 4.23 5.39 -1.60
CA PHE A 58 4.68 6.17 -2.74
C PHE A 58 4.15 5.54 -4.02
N VAL A 59 3.72 6.38 -4.96
CA VAL A 59 3.30 5.95 -6.29
C VAL A 59 4.26 6.61 -7.27
N ASP A 60 4.99 5.78 -8.01
CA ASP A 60 5.95 6.25 -9.02
C ASP A 60 6.90 7.31 -8.49
N GLY A 61 7.34 7.12 -7.26
CA GLY A 61 8.31 7.99 -6.62
C GLY A 61 7.73 9.20 -5.89
N GLN A 62 6.40 9.33 -5.86
CA GLN A 62 5.75 10.44 -5.18
C GLN A 62 4.87 9.95 -4.04
N MET A 63 5.00 10.58 -2.87
CA MET A 63 4.16 10.23 -1.73
C MET A 63 2.70 10.54 -2.06
N ILE A 64 1.80 9.64 -1.65
CA ILE A 64 0.37 9.85 -1.87
C ILE A 64 -0.13 11.04 -1.08
N ARG A 65 -1.19 11.64 -1.58
CA ARG A 65 -1.81 12.81 -0.93
C ARG A 65 -2.95 12.40 0.00
N ASP A 66 -3.69 11.39 -0.39
CA ASP A 66 -4.91 10.99 0.31
C ASP A 66 -4.66 9.75 1.16
N ARG A 67 -4.31 9.97 2.42
CA ARG A 67 -4.04 8.89 3.35
C ARG A 67 -5.30 8.25 3.93
N THR A 68 -6.44 8.90 3.75
CA THR A 68 -7.71 8.43 4.33
C THR A 68 -8.48 7.54 3.36
N ARG A 69 -8.67 8.01 2.15
CA ARG A 69 -9.43 7.26 1.15
C ARG A 69 -8.54 6.52 0.16
N LEU A 70 -7.26 6.90 0.10
CA LEU A 70 -6.30 6.35 -0.85
C LEU A 70 -6.77 6.52 -2.28
N ALA A 71 -7.32 7.68 -2.58
CA ALA A 71 -7.93 7.97 -3.88
C ALA A 71 -6.93 8.45 -4.94
N ASP A 72 -5.65 8.53 -4.59
CA ASP A 72 -4.63 8.91 -5.57
C ASP A 72 -4.70 8.00 -6.78
N ALA A 73 -4.63 8.58 -7.96
CA ALA A 73 -4.75 7.83 -9.20
C ALA A 73 -3.50 7.02 -9.49
N VAL A 74 -3.70 5.84 -10.06
CA VAL A 74 -2.62 5.00 -10.55
C VAL A 74 -2.95 4.51 -11.94
N THR A 75 -1.92 4.11 -12.68
CA THR A 75 -2.10 3.53 -14.01
C THR A 75 -1.65 2.07 -13.96
N LYS A 76 -1.91 1.36 -15.05
CA LYS A 76 -1.47 -0.03 -15.18
C LYS A 76 0.05 -0.19 -15.12
N ASN A 77 0.80 0.90 -15.31
CA ASN A 77 2.25 0.86 -15.29
C ASN A 77 2.83 1.42 -14.00
N SER A 78 1.97 1.81 -13.05
CA SER A 78 2.43 2.39 -11.79
C SER A 78 3.07 1.34 -10.89
N THR A 79 4.02 1.81 -10.07
CA THR A 79 4.57 1.02 -8.98
C THR A 79 4.20 1.69 -7.67
N ILE A 80 3.58 0.92 -6.80
CA ILE A 80 3.15 1.39 -5.48
C ILE A 80 4.09 0.78 -4.45
N TYR A 81 4.81 1.63 -3.73
CA TYR A 81 5.70 1.20 -2.65
C TYR A 81 5.01 1.42 -1.32
N VAL A 82 4.87 0.35 -0.57
CA VAL A 82 4.30 0.40 0.79
C VAL A 82 5.43 0.16 1.77
N PHE A 83 5.70 1.12 2.64
CA PHE A 83 6.78 0.95 3.59
C PHE A 83 6.45 1.64 4.91
N GLN A 84 7.17 1.19 5.94
CA GLN A 84 7.02 1.73 7.27
C GLN A 84 7.93 2.93 7.41
N ALA A 85 7.36 4.06 7.79
CA ALA A 85 8.14 5.26 8.02
C ALA A 85 9.03 5.03 9.24
N LEU A 86 10.26 5.50 9.16
CA LEU A 86 11.15 5.43 10.31
C LEU A 86 10.60 6.33 11.41
N SER A 87 10.46 5.77 12.58
CA SER A 87 9.88 6.49 13.70
C SER A 87 10.93 7.34 14.37
N GLY A 88 11.54 8.19 13.64
CA GLY A 88 12.50 9.09 14.22
C GLY A 88 11.90 10.44 14.50
N GLY A 89 10.71 10.56 14.11
CA GLY A 89 10.07 11.84 14.26
C GLY A 89 9.18 11.89 15.42
#